data_d69bbe44414ca084388cd5e08676d58b
#
_entry.id   d69bbe44414ca084388cd5e08676d58b
#
_cell.length_a   1.000
_cell.length_b   1.000
_cell.length_c   1.000
_cell.angle_alpha   90.00
_cell.angle_beta   90.00
_cell.angle_gamma   90.00
#
_symmetry.space_group_name_H-M   'P 1'
#
loop_
_entity.id
_entity.type
_entity.pdbx_description
1 polymer ?
#
loop_
_entity_poly.entity_id
_entity_poly.type
_entity_poly.pdbx_seq_one_letter_code
_entity_poly.pdbx_strand_id
1 'polypeptide(L)'
;MLNTFISPRQCVLTRFAAVSAVFCGLIMAMTAVPARALSPEQIIAALQKPENSTGNIADAVEEATGARGWMSADVKPIYDARIVGRAATALMRPVLKHDTRKYQNHILDILDEAAPGSVLVYVMQDGLEIAAMGNLMGTTAKVRGLAGAVIDGAVRDITELRRLQFPVWSRRVSPATSVGRMISVDKQIPVTCGEIMVHPGDYIVADADGVVVVPAAAAVQVVDLLKKYDDKESQMIPIIEKEKSMRKALEKYNRY
;
A
#
# COMPACT_ATOMS: atom_id res chain seq x y z
N MET A 1 -2.64 11.65 79.19
CA MET A 1 -3.68 12.28 80.01
C MET A 1 -4.94 12.33 79.21
N LEU A 2 -5.82 11.50 79.65
CA LEU A 2 -7.25 11.73 79.95
C LEU A 2 -8.11 11.98 78.72
N ASN A 3 -8.93 11.04 78.45
CA ASN A 3 -10.24 10.62 78.95
C ASN A 3 -11.37 11.19 78.09
N THR A 4 -12.12 10.24 77.48
CA THR A 4 -13.47 9.75 77.81
C THR A 4 -14.61 10.72 77.42
N PHE A 5 -15.64 10.32 76.73
CA PHE A 5 -16.84 9.55 77.10
C PHE A 5 -17.80 9.41 75.92
N ILE A 6 -18.19 8.29 75.58
CA ILE A 6 -19.41 7.52 75.53
C ILE A 6 -20.72 8.35 75.66
N SER A 7 -21.67 8.24 74.73
CA SER A 7 -22.93 7.49 74.96
C SER A 7 -24.01 7.72 73.86
N PRO A 8 -24.98 6.84 73.75
CA PRO A 8 -25.74 6.57 72.54
C PRO A 8 -27.20 7.09 72.63
N ARG A 9 -27.91 7.07 71.55
CA ARG A 9 -29.39 7.02 71.40
C ARG A 9 -29.74 7.42 69.98
N GLN A 10 -30.64 6.93 69.28
CA GLN A 10 -31.76 6.03 69.40
C GLN A 10 -32.25 5.73 67.99
N CYS A 11 -32.69 4.55 67.81
CA CYS A 11 -33.40 3.98 66.67
C CYS A 11 -34.67 4.79 66.31
N VAL A 12 -34.83 5.18 65.03
CA VAL A 12 -36.12 5.44 64.45
C VAL A 12 -36.23 4.69 63.12
N LEU A 13 -36.94 3.64 63.11
CA LEU A 13 -37.38 2.91 61.93
C LEU A 13 -38.40 3.78 61.17
N THR A 14 -38.09 4.17 59.98
CA THR A 14 -39.09 4.59 59.01
C THR A 14 -39.03 3.68 57.78
N ARG A 15 -40.07 2.91 57.60
CA ARG A 15 -40.34 2.07 56.45
C ARG A 15 -40.60 2.99 55.25
N PHE A 16 -39.78 2.92 54.22
CA PHE A 16 -40.16 3.39 52.89
C PHE A 16 -40.30 2.22 51.96
N ALA A 17 -41.46 2.14 51.36
CA ALA A 17 -41.84 1.12 50.39
C ALA A 17 -40.97 1.23 49.13
N ALA A 18 -40.41 0.11 48.75
CA ALA A 18 -39.72 -0.04 47.49
C ALA A 18 -40.71 -0.13 46.32
N VAL A 19 -40.76 0.91 45.49
CA VAL A 19 -41.39 0.84 44.17
C VAL A 19 -40.33 0.38 43.20
N SER A 20 -40.35 -0.92 42.87
CA SER A 20 -39.51 -1.46 41.79
C SER A 20 -40.09 -1.08 40.44
N ALA A 21 -39.52 -0.03 39.83
CA ALA A 21 -39.71 0.25 38.40
C ALA A 21 -38.81 -0.70 37.60
N VAL A 22 -39.41 -1.72 37.01
CA VAL A 22 -38.74 -2.58 36.00
C VAL A 22 -38.59 -1.75 34.72
N PHE A 23 -37.42 -1.16 34.53
CA PHE A 23 -37.05 -0.59 33.26
C PHE A 23 -36.58 -1.74 32.35
N CYS A 24 -37.48 -2.26 31.52
CA CYS A 24 -37.18 -3.21 30.46
C CYS A 24 -36.44 -2.44 29.35
N GLY A 25 -35.11 -2.29 29.48
CA GLY A 25 -34.26 -1.69 28.44
C GLY A 25 -34.17 -2.64 27.26
N LEU A 26 -34.89 -2.33 26.18
CA LEU A 26 -34.76 -2.97 24.88
C LEU A 26 -33.40 -2.60 24.32
N ILE A 27 -32.37 -3.42 24.58
CA ILE A 27 -31.07 -3.31 23.92
C ILE A 27 -31.30 -3.74 22.48
N MET A 28 -31.51 -2.78 21.55
CA MET A 28 -31.39 -3.03 20.13
C MET A 28 -29.93 -3.39 19.87
N ALA A 29 -29.66 -4.68 19.73
CA ALA A 29 -28.41 -5.16 19.17
C ALA A 29 -28.37 -4.67 17.71
N MET A 30 -27.65 -3.56 17.46
CA MET A 30 -27.24 -3.17 16.11
C MET A 30 -26.34 -4.32 15.63
N THR A 31 -26.91 -5.24 14.86
CA THR A 31 -26.14 -6.20 14.09
C THR A 31 -25.37 -5.39 13.06
N ALA A 32 -24.10 -5.13 13.35
CA ALA A 32 -23.17 -4.61 12.37
C ALA A 32 -23.16 -5.61 11.20
N VAL A 33 -23.71 -5.20 10.05
CA VAL A 33 -23.55 -5.95 8.81
C VAL A 33 -22.04 -6.12 8.61
N PRO A 34 -21.51 -7.35 8.53
CA PRO A 34 -20.09 -7.53 8.34
C PRO A 34 -19.72 -6.82 7.04
N ALA A 35 -18.79 -5.87 7.13
CA ALA A 35 -18.23 -5.22 5.96
C ALA A 35 -17.76 -6.33 5.02
N ARG A 36 -18.18 -6.28 3.76
CA ARG A 36 -17.86 -7.28 2.73
C ARG A 36 -16.35 -7.34 2.56
N ALA A 37 -15.70 -8.31 3.19
CA ALA A 37 -14.28 -8.55 3.02
C ALA A 37 -14.04 -9.04 1.58
N LEU A 38 -13.27 -8.29 0.78
CA LEU A 38 -12.78 -8.74 -0.51
C LEU A 38 -11.53 -9.59 -0.28
N SER A 39 -11.37 -10.68 -1.04
CA SER A 39 -10.13 -11.43 -1.03
C SER A 39 -9.00 -10.63 -1.72
N PRO A 40 -7.72 -10.93 -1.42
CA PRO A 40 -6.60 -10.28 -2.10
C PRO A 40 -6.69 -10.37 -3.64
N GLU A 41 -7.13 -11.51 -4.16
CA GLU A 41 -7.30 -11.75 -5.60
C GLU A 41 -8.42 -10.87 -6.18
N GLN A 42 -9.50 -10.66 -5.45
CA GLN A 42 -10.60 -9.77 -5.85
C GLN A 42 -10.16 -8.31 -5.86
N ILE A 43 -9.32 -7.89 -4.90
CA ILE A 43 -8.72 -6.55 -4.87
C ILE A 43 -7.78 -6.37 -6.07
N ILE A 44 -6.85 -7.31 -6.30
CA ILE A 44 -5.94 -7.27 -7.45
C ILE A 44 -6.73 -7.19 -8.76
N ALA A 45 -7.74 -8.04 -8.93
CA ALA A 45 -8.59 -8.04 -10.12
C ALA A 45 -9.31 -6.69 -10.32
N ALA A 46 -9.78 -6.06 -9.25
CA ALA A 46 -10.39 -4.73 -9.32
C ALA A 46 -9.37 -3.66 -9.71
N LEU A 47 -8.18 -3.66 -9.11
CA LEU A 47 -7.12 -2.69 -9.42
C LEU A 47 -6.53 -2.88 -10.83
N GLN A 48 -6.65 -4.08 -11.41
CA GLN A 48 -6.16 -4.40 -12.77
C GLN A 48 -7.10 -3.95 -13.88
N LYS A 49 -8.33 -3.60 -13.58
CA LYS A 49 -9.32 -3.21 -14.59
C LYS A 49 -8.85 -2.01 -15.40
N PRO A 50 -9.05 -2.01 -16.73
CA PRO A 50 -8.59 -0.92 -17.60
C PRO A 50 -9.18 0.44 -17.24
N GLU A 51 -10.43 0.49 -16.79
CA GLU A 51 -11.13 1.69 -16.33
C GLU A 51 -10.53 2.30 -15.07
N ASN A 52 -9.83 1.52 -14.26
CA ASN A 52 -9.16 1.99 -13.05
C ASN A 52 -7.74 2.46 -13.37
N SER A 53 -7.62 3.66 -13.94
CA SER A 53 -6.32 4.27 -14.21
C SER A 53 -5.49 4.43 -12.93
N THR A 54 -4.16 4.49 -13.05
CA THR A 54 -3.29 4.74 -11.89
C THR A 54 -3.57 6.10 -11.25
N GLY A 55 -4.00 7.11 -12.04
CA GLY A 55 -4.50 8.39 -11.52
C GLY A 55 -5.75 8.23 -10.65
N ASN A 56 -6.78 7.52 -11.12
CA ASN A 56 -7.99 7.27 -10.33
C ASN A 56 -7.71 6.49 -9.05
N ILE A 57 -6.75 5.55 -9.11
CA ILE A 57 -6.32 4.81 -7.92
C ILE A 57 -5.61 5.73 -6.93
N ALA A 58 -4.78 6.66 -7.39
CA ALA A 58 -4.12 7.65 -6.54
C ALA A 58 -5.14 8.54 -5.82
N ASP A 59 -6.13 9.07 -6.56
CA ASP A 59 -7.23 9.87 -6.00
C ASP A 59 -8.02 9.07 -4.95
N ALA A 60 -8.34 7.81 -5.25
CA ALA A 60 -9.07 6.94 -4.33
C ALA A 60 -8.28 6.61 -3.06
N VAL A 61 -6.96 6.46 -3.15
CA VAL A 61 -6.10 6.27 -1.97
C VAL A 61 -6.09 7.54 -1.12
N GLU A 62 -5.94 8.70 -1.73
CA GLU A 62 -5.95 9.97 -0.99
C GLU A 62 -7.32 10.22 -0.33
N GLU A 63 -8.44 9.97 -1.02
CA GLU A 63 -9.78 10.07 -0.43
C GLU A 63 -10.00 9.08 0.71
N ALA A 64 -9.50 7.85 0.58
CA ALA A 64 -9.68 6.80 1.59
C ALA A 64 -8.82 6.98 2.83
N THR A 65 -7.62 7.57 2.69
CA THR A 65 -6.60 7.60 3.75
C THR A 65 -6.30 9.00 4.27
N GLY A 66 -6.65 10.03 3.52
CA GLY A 66 -6.23 11.43 3.79
C GLY A 66 -4.74 11.67 3.53
N ALA A 67 -4.04 10.75 2.86
CA ALA A 67 -2.60 10.83 2.64
C ALA A 67 -2.23 10.49 1.19
N ARG A 68 -1.12 11.05 0.73
CA ARG A 68 -0.52 10.76 -0.58
C ARG A 68 -0.19 9.26 -0.72
N GLY A 69 -0.67 8.64 -1.79
CA GLY A 69 -0.39 7.23 -2.11
C GLY A 69 0.60 7.01 -3.26
N TRP A 70 0.95 8.04 -4.04
CA TRP A 70 1.84 7.92 -5.21
C TRP A 70 3.29 8.24 -4.89
N MET A 71 4.20 7.46 -5.45
CA MET A 71 5.64 7.62 -5.29
C MET A 71 6.16 8.86 -6.02
N SER A 72 7.38 9.26 -5.70
CA SER A 72 8.10 10.35 -6.37
C SER A 72 8.18 10.13 -7.89
N ALA A 73 8.00 11.19 -8.68
CA ALA A 73 7.91 11.14 -10.14
C ALA A 73 9.20 10.70 -10.84
N ASP A 74 10.31 10.57 -10.14
CA ASP A 74 11.56 10.02 -10.65
C ASP A 74 11.63 8.48 -10.60
N VAL A 75 10.65 7.82 -9.94
CA VAL A 75 10.46 6.35 -10.01
C VAL A 75 9.71 6.03 -11.30
N LYS A 76 10.45 5.66 -12.35
CA LYS A 76 9.91 5.51 -13.72
C LYS A 76 10.06 4.09 -14.26
N PRO A 77 9.14 3.66 -15.15
CA PRO A 77 9.27 2.38 -15.81
C PRO A 77 10.45 2.36 -16.78
N ILE A 78 11.13 1.22 -16.86
CA ILE A 78 12.19 1.01 -17.87
C ILE A 78 11.62 0.77 -19.27
N TYR A 79 10.34 0.44 -19.39
CA TYR A 79 9.54 0.38 -20.60
C TYR A 79 8.05 0.44 -20.25
N ASP A 80 7.21 0.71 -21.24
CA ASP A 80 5.76 0.81 -21.05
C ASP A 80 5.17 -0.56 -20.64
N ALA A 81 4.64 -0.61 -19.44
CA ALA A 81 4.02 -1.80 -18.84
C ALA A 81 3.06 -1.39 -17.73
N ARG A 82 2.16 -2.30 -17.36
CA ARG A 82 1.30 -2.15 -16.17
C ARG A 82 1.45 -3.37 -15.28
N ILE A 83 1.57 -3.15 -13.98
CA ILE A 83 1.58 -4.20 -12.97
C ILE A 83 0.65 -3.87 -11.81
N VAL A 84 0.08 -4.93 -11.23
CA VAL A 84 -0.62 -4.90 -9.95
C VAL A 84 -0.22 -6.13 -9.17
N GLY A 85 0.17 -5.96 -7.90
CA GLY A 85 0.51 -7.09 -7.05
C GLY A 85 0.77 -6.66 -5.60
N ARG A 86 0.95 -7.65 -4.74
CA ARG A 86 1.27 -7.38 -3.33
C ARG A 86 2.77 -7.11 -3.16
N ALA A 87 3.09 -6.13 -2.33
CA ALA A 87 4.46 -5.73 -2.04
C ALA A 87 5.22 -6.82 -1.27
N ALA A 88 6.38 -7.20 -1.79
CA ALA A 88 7.40 -7.99 -1.12
C ALA A 88 8.64 -7.09 -0.94
N THR A 89 8.88 -6.63 0.28
CA THR A 89 9.79 -5.52 0.59
C THR A 89 11.17 -6.00 1.04
N ALA A 90 12.23 -5.29 0.65
CA ALA A 90 13.57 -5.47 1.20
C ALA A 90 14.36 -4.16 1.22
N LEU A 91 15.24 -4.03 2.21
CA LEU A 91 16.07 -2.86 2.45
C LEU A 91 17.55 -3.20 2.32
N MET A 92 18.27 -2.37 1.58
CA MET A 92 19.74 -2.37 1.53
C MET A 92 20.31 -1.04 2.01
N ARG A 93 21.53 -1.07 2.51
CA ARG A 93 22.32 0.11 2.86
C ARG A 93 23.79 -0.06 2.45
N PRO A 94 24.55 1.03 2.34
CA PRO A 94 25.99 0.94 2.07
C PRO A 94 26.73 0.10 3.12
N VAL A 95 27.72 -0.66 2.66
CA VAL A 95 28.66 -1.32 3.56
C VAL A 95 29.54 -0.29 4.26
N LEU A 96 29.72 -0.43 5.56
CA LEU A 96 30.62 0.45 6.31
C LEU A 96 32.09 0.10 6.01
N LYS A 97 32.94 1.13 5.98
CA LYS A 97 34.38 0.93 5.83
C LYS A 97 34.92 0.02 6.93
N HIS A 98 35.67 -1.00 6.52
CA HIS A 98 36.22 -2.02 7.43
C HIS A 98 35.20 -2.97 8.07
N ASP A 99 33.98 -3.02 7.56
CA ASP A 99 33.01 -4.01 8.03
C ASP A 99 33.35 -5.40 7.45
N THR A 100 33.73 -6.32 8.32
CA THR A 100 34.12 -7.69 7.96
C THR A 100 33.04 -8.72 8.30
N ARG A 101 31.88 -8.26 8.79
CA ARG A 101 30.76 -9.15 9.13
C ARG A 101 30.20 -9.83 7.88
N LYS A 102 29.76 -11.07 8.04
CA LYS A 102 28.98 -11.76 7.01
C LYS A 102 27.52 -11.35 7.18
N TYR A 103 26.90 -10.94 6.11
CA TYR A 103 25.48 -10.55 6.05
C TYR A 103 24.68 -11.59 5.29
N GLN A 104 23.45 -11.84 5.76
CA GLN A 104 22.47 -12.59 5.00
C GLN A 104 22.04 -11.78 3.77
N ASN A 105 21.76 -12.44 2.67
CA ASN A 105 21.34 -11.77 1.44
C ASN A 105 19.81 -11.75 1.31
N HIS A 106 19.17 -10.94 2.14
CA HIS A 106 17.71 -10.82 2.21
C HIS A 106 17.06 -10.46 0.86
N ILE A 107 17.80 -9.78 -0.04
CA ILE A 107 17.29 -9.51 -1.40
C ILE A 107 17.17 -10.79 -2.23
N LEU A 108 18.10 -11.72 -2.12
CA LEU A 108 17.96 -13.02 -2.77
C LEU A 108 16.92 -13.88 -2.07
N ASP A 109 16.90 -13.86 -0.73
CA ASP A 109 15.90 -14.59 0.03
C ASP A 109 14.47 -14.18 -0.37
N ILE A 110 14.16 -12.87 -0.39
CA ILE A 110 12.83 -12.41 -0.78
C ILE A 110 12.49 -12.71 -2.23
N LEU A 111 13.49 -12.70 -3.13
CA LEU A 111 13.33 -13.09 -4.53
C LEU A 111 12.89 -14.55 -4.65
N ASP A 112 13.43 -15.44 -3.79
CA ASP A 112 13.10 -16.85 -3.77
C ASP A 112 11.82 -17.20 -2.99
N GLU A 113 11.44 -16.39 -2.02
CA GLU A 113 10.30 -16.64 -1.12
C GLU A 113 9.01 -15.96 -1.54
N ALA A 114 9.08 -14.83 -2.28
CA ALA A 114 7.90 -14.08 -2.68
C ALA A 114 6.91 -14.96 -3.48
N ALA A 115 5.64 -14.85 -3.15
CA ALA A 115 4.58 -15.57 -3.85
C ALA A 115 4.46 -15.10 -5.32
N PRO A 116 4.08 -15.98 -6.26
CA PRO A 116 3.76 -15.57 -7.63
C PRO A 116 2.75 -14.41 -7.64
N GLY A 117 2.91 -13.47 -8.57
CA GLY A 117 2.11 -12.24 -8.65
C GLY A 117 2.53 -11.13 -7.68
N SER A 118 3.51 -11.34 -6.80
CA SER A 118 4.06 -10.27 -5.96
C SER A 118 4.87 -9.26 -6.76
N VAL A 119 4.92 -8.02 -6.25
CA VAL A 119 5.83 -6.96 -6.73
C VAL A 119 6.97 -6.81 -5.73
N LEU A 120 8.20 -6.98 -6.20
CA LEU A 120 9.39 -6.72 -5.38
C LEU A 120 9.53 -5.21 -5.14
N VAL A 121 9.69 -4.80 -3.90
CA VAL A 121 9.93 -3.39 -3.53
C VAL A 121 11.28 -3.30 -2.84
N TYR A 122 12.30 -2.85 -3.57
CA TYR A 122 13.67 -2.75 -3.08
C TYR A 122 14.07 -1.31 -2.82
N VAL A 123 14.51 -1.03 -1.60
CA VAL A 123 15.02 0.28 -1.21
C VAL A 123 16.54 0.20 -1.02
N MET A 124 17.25 1.05 -1.77
CA MET A 124 18.69 1.22 -1.73
C MET A 124 19.01 2.49 -0.94
N GLN A 125 18.97 2.39 0.39
CA GLN A 125 19.28 3.54 1.24
C GLN A 125 20.67 4.10 0.86
N ASP A 126 20.73 5.41 0.57
CA ASP A 126 21.95 6.12 0.14
C ASP A 126 22.68 5.47 -1.06
N GLY A 127 21.97 4.69 -1.88
CA GLY A 127 22.51 3.92 -2.99
C GLY A 127 21.85 4.18 -4.34
N LEU A 128 21.43 5.41 -4.63
CA LEU A 128 20.67 5.74 -5.85
C LEU A 128 21.38 5.37 -7.16
N GLU A 129 22.71 5.35 -7.19
CA GLU A 129 23.50 5.00 -8.37
C GLU A 129 24.02 3.55 -8.36
N ILE A 130 23.56 2.75 -7.40
CA ILE A 130 23.95 1.36 -7.28
C ILE A 130 22.78 0.47 -7.69
N ALA A 131 23.02 -0.43 -8.66
CA ALA A 131 21.98 -1.32 -9.16
C ALA A 131 21.64 -2.41 -8.16
N ALA A 132 20.38 -2.43 -7.72
CA ALA A 132 19.82 -3.48 -6.87
C ALA A 132 19.51 -4.75 -7.66
N MET A 133 19.15 -4.60 -8.94
CA MET A 133 18.69 -5.68 -9.82
C MET A 133 19.31 -5.56 -11.20
N GLY A 134 19.55 -6.70 -11.82
CA GLY A 134 19.92 -6.85 -13.22
C GLY A 134 19.32 -8.11 -13.84
N ASN A 135 19.86 -8.56 -14.98
CA ASN A 135 19.31 -9.65 -15.78
C ASN A 135 19.09 -10.96 -15.00
N LEU A 136 20.05 -11.42 -14.20
CA LEU A 136 19.91 -12.70 -13.48
C LEU A 136 18.76 -12.67 -12.48
N MET A 137 18.64 -11.59 -11.72
CA MET A 137 17.53 -11.42 -10.77
C MET A 137 16.19 -11.25 -11.50
N GLY A 138 16.18 -10.50 -12.61
CA GLY A 138 15.00 -10.35 -13.46
C GLY A 138 14.56 -11.68 -14.06
N THR A 139 15.49 -12.51 -14.51
CA THR A 139 15.20 -13.86 -15.00
C THR A 139 14.58 -14.73 -13.90
N THR A 140 15.19 -14.74 -12.71
CA THR A 140 14.65 -15.47 -11.55
C THR A 140 13.24 -15.00 -11.20
N ALA A 141 13.02 -13.69 -11.08
CA ALA A 141 11.72 -13.10 -10.79
C ALA A 141 10.66 -13.51 -11.84
N LYS A 142 11.01 -13.46 -13.12
CA LYS A 142 10.13 -13.84 -14.22
C LYS A 142 9.74 -15.33 -14.16
N VAL A 143 10.72 -16.22 -13.97
CA VAL A 143 10.47 -17.68 -13.89
C VAL A 143 9.62 -18.01 -12.66
N ARG A 144 9.77 -17.30 -11.57
CA ARG A 144 8.95 -17.45 -10.36
C ARG A 144 7.56 -16.82 -10.48
N GLY A 145 7.25 -16.17 -11.60
CA GLY A 145 5.93 -15.57 -11.85
C GLY A 145 5.67 -14.30 -11.06
N LEU A 146 6.71 -13.57 -10.63
CA LEU A 146 6.54 -12.27 -9.98
C LEU A 146 6.01 -11.24 -10.98
N ALA A 147 5.17 -10.32 -10.53
CA ALA A 147 4.51 -9.34 -11.40
C ALA A 147 5.48 -8.26 -11.93
N GLY A 148 6.49 -7.90 -11.14
CA GLY A 148 7.46 -6.88 -11.49
C GLY A 148 8.26 -6.42 -10.28
N ALA A 149 8.99 -5.30 -10.42
CA ALA A 149 9.77 -4.70 -9.35
C ALA A 149 9.67 -3.18 -9.34
N VAL A 150 9.71 -2.59 -8.14
CA VAL A 150 9.87 -1.16 -7.88
C VAL A 150 11.14 -0.98 -7.05
N ILE A 151 12.07 -0.15 -7.55
CA ILE A 151 13.40 0.00 -6.98
C ILE A 151 13.66 1.47 -6.66
N ASP A 152 13.69 1.79 -5.37
CA ASP A 152 14.19 3.08 -4.90
C ASP A 152 15.73 3.05 -4.90
N GLY A 153 16.28 3.19 -6.08
CA GLY A 153 17.69 3.01 -6.42
C GLY A 153 17.86 2.85 -7.92
N ALA A 154 18.93 2.17 -8.33
CA ALA A 154 19.18 1.91 -9.74
C ALA A 154 18.89 0.46 -10.15
N VAL A 155 18.72 0.26 -11.45
CA VAL A 155 18.64 -1.01 -12.14
C VAL A 155 19.70 -1.05 -13.25
N ARG A 156 20.15 -2.24 -13.65
CA ARG A 156 21.04 -2.45 -14.79
C ARG A 156 20.49 -3.49 -15.77
N ASP A 157 21.20 -3.76 -16.84
CA ASP A 157 20.86 -4.76 -17.87
C ASP A 157 19.47 -4.49 -18.50
N ILE A 158 19.19 -3.21 -18.79
CA ILE A 158 17.88 -2.74 -19.26
C ILE A 158 17.44 -3.44 -20.54
N THR A 159 18.37 -3.69 -21.48
CA THR A 159 18.08 -4.37 -22.75
C THR A 159 17.59 -5.79 -22.50
N GLU A 160 18.24 -6.49 -21.60
CA GLU A 160 17.89 -7.87 -21.23
C GLU A 160 16.55 -7.92 -20.48
N LEU A 161 16.31 -7.01 -19.53
CA LEU A 161 15.05 -6.93 -18.79
C LEU A 161 13.85 -6.63 -19.72
N ARG A 162 14.06 -5.74 -20.70
CA ARG A 162 13.05 -5.47 -21.77
C ARG A 162 12.79 -6.72 -22.61
N ARG A 163 13.84 -7.43 -23.02
CA ARG A 163 13.70 -8.68 -23.79
C ARG A 163 12.98 -9.77 -22.98
N LEU A 164 13.26 -9.88 -21.68
CA LEU A 164 12.54 -10.76 -20.78
C LEU A 164 11.07 -10.35 -20.57
N GLN A 165 10.71 -9.12 -20.91
CA GLN A 165 9.43 -8.54 -20.54
C GLN A 165 9.17 -8.66 -19.03
N PHE A 166 10.18 -8.36 -18.22
CA PHE A 166 10.03 -8.25 -16.77
C PHE A 166 9.96 -6.77 -16.39
N PRO A 167 8.78 -6.25 -15.97
CA PRO A 167 8.58 -4.84 -15.72
C PRO A 167 9.32 -4.38 -14.46
N VAL A 168 10.03 -3.25 -14.58
CA VAL A 168 10.75 -2.63 -13.46
C VAL A 168 10.53 -1.12 -13.49
N TRP A 169 10.21 -0.54 -12.34
CA TRP A 169 10.25 0.89 -12.07
C TRP A 169 11.47 1.18 -11.21
N SER A 170 12.24 2.20 -11.56
CA SER A 170 13.43 2.58 -10.78
C SER A 170 13.69 4.08 -10.89
N ARG A 171 14.40 4.63 -9.89
CA ARG A 171 14.82 6.03 -9.94
C ARG A 171 15.95 6.27 -10.93
N ARG A 172 16.81 5.28 -11.13
CA ARG A 172 18.06 5.44 -11.94
C ARG A 172 18.36 4.16 -12.70
N VAL A 173 19.22 4.33 -13.69
CA VAL A 173 19.88 3.24 -14.40
C VAL A 173 21.38 3.41 -14.18
N SER A 174 22.06 2.36 -13.71
CA SER A 174 23.50 2.41 -13.45
C SER A 174 24.14 1.04 -13.68
N PRO A 175 25.31 0.93 -14.29
CA PRO A 175 26.02 -0.35 -14.45
C PRO A 175 26.66 -0.84 -13.15
N ALA A 176 26.74 -0.01 -12.10
CA ALA A 176 27.43 -0.33 -10.87
C ALA A 176 26.66 -1.37 -10.05
N THR A 177 27.31 -2.51 -9.75
CA THR A 177 26.71 -3.59 -8.94
C THR A 177 26.66 -3.23 -7.46
N SER A 178 25.66 -3.77 -6.75
CA SER A 178 25.56 -3.73 -5.29
C SER A 178 26.57 -4.64 -4.57
N VAL A 179 27.12 -5.62 -5.27
CA VAL A 179 28.08 -6.59 -4.69
C VAL A 179 29.31 -5.85 -4.16
N GLY A 180 29.63 -6.06 -2.89
CA GLY A 180 30.75 -5.39 -2.19
C GLY A 180 30.53 -3.90 -1.86
N ARG A 181 29.37 -3.32 -2.22
CA ARG A 181 29.03 -1.92 -1.94
C ARG A 181 27.85 -1.76 -1.00
N MET A 182 26.90 -2.67 -1.10
CA MET A 182 25.66 -2.65 -0.33
C MET A 182 25.51 -3.97 0.43
N ILE A 183 24.86 -3.90 1.56
CA ILE A 183 24.43 -5.04 2.37
C ILE A 183 22.93 -5.04 2.52
N SER A 184 22.34 -6.21 2.56
CA SER A 184 20.95 -6.39 2.94
C SER A 184 20.78 -6.12 4.45
N VAL A 185 19.79 -5.31 4.79
CA VAL A 185 19.42 -5.04 6.18
C VAL A 185 18.40 -6.06 6.65
N ASP A 186 17.26 -6.13 5.95
CA ASP A 186 16.17 -7.06 6.24
C ASP A 186 15.21 -7.16 5.04
N LYS A 187 14.27 -8.12 5.13
CA LYS A 187 13.17 -8.33 4.19
C LYS A 187 11.84 -8.35 4.92
N GLN A 188 10.73 -8.14 4.19
CA GLN A 188 9.37 -8.14 4.72
C GLN A 188 9.22 -7.20 5.93
N ILE A 189 9.86 -6.04 5.83
CA ILE A 189 9.74 -4.93 6.78
C ILE A 189 9.12 -3.70 6.07
N PRO A 190 8.50 -2.78 6.80
CA PRO A 190 8.10 -1.49 6.24
C PRO A 190 9.32 -0.74 5.71
N VAL A 191 9.19 -0.19 4.51
CA VAL A 191 10.26 0.59 3.84
C VAL A 191 9.70 1.88 3.27
N THR A 192 10.49 2.95 3.25
CA THR A 192 10.14 4.17 2.51
C THR A 192 10.69 4.03 1.09
N CYS A 193 9.81 3.86 0.12
CA CYS A 193 10.13 3.73 -1.30
C CYS A 193 9.51 4.88 -2.08
N GLY A 194 10.30 5.62 -2.84
CA GLY A 194 9.79 6.77 -3.58
C GLY A 194 9.05 7.78 -2.69
N GLU A 195 9.53 8.01 -1.48
CA GLU A 195 8.95 8.89 -0.46
C GLU A 195 7.62 8.39 0.16
N ILE A 196 7.18 7.19 -0.16
CA ILE A 196 5.96 6.57 0.38
C ILE A 196 6.32 5.37 1.25
N MET A 197 5.68 5.28 2.41
CA MET A 197 5.78 4.09 3.28
C MET A 197 5.06 2.91 2.61
N VAL A 198 5.78 1.81 2.43
CA VAL A 198 5.25 0.55 1.89
C VAL A 198 5.38 -0.52 2.95
N HIS A 199 4.26 -1.10 3.36
CA HIS A 199 4.27 -2.27 4.23
C HIS A 199 4.26 -3.56 3.41
N PRO A 200 4.86 -4.64 3.90
CA PRO A 200 4.70 -5.95 3.29
C PRO A 200 3.22 -6.29 3.11
N GLY A 201 2.86 -6.65 1.87
CA GLY A 201 1.48 -7.01 1.53
C GLY A 201 0.57 -5.85 1.15
N ASP A 202 1.00 -4.59 1.18
CA ASP A 202 0.31 -3.49 0.49
C ASP A 202 0.20 -3.79 -1.01
N TYR A 203 -0.76 -3.17 -1.69
CA TYR A 203 -0.89 -3.36 -3.13
C TYR A 203 -0.11 -2.28 -3.87
N ILE A 204 0.69 -2.71 -4.81
CA ILE A 204 1.44 -1.84 -5.73
C ILE A 204 0.71 -1.84 -7.06
N VAL A 205 0.39 -0.65 -7.56
CA VAL A 205 -0.10 -0.43 -8.92
C VAL A 205 0.89 0.48 -9.62
N ALA A 206 1.37 0.06 -10.77
CA ALA A 206 2.34 0.86 -11.51
C ALA A 206 2.13 0.75 -13.02
N ASP A 207 2.23 1.89 -13.72
CA ASP A 207 2.19 2.01 -15.17
C ASP A 207 3.04 3.21 -15.66
N ALA A 208 2.73 3.77 -16.83
CA ALA A 208 3.45 4.89 -17.40
C ALA A 208 3.34 6.17 -16.56
N ASP A 209 2.23 6.37 -15.84
CA ASP A 209 2.02 7.54 -14.98
C ASP A 209 2.89 7.50 -13.71
N GLY A 210 3.23 6.30 -13.23
CA GLY A 210 4.06 6.13 -12.04
C GLY A 210 3.67 4.93 -11.19
N VAL A 211 3.91 5.05 -9.89
CA VAL A 211 3.66 3.98 -8.90
C VAL A 211 2.74 4.49 -7.80
N VAL A 212 1.69 3.76 -7.53
CA VAL A 212 0.77 4.01 -6.40
C VAL A 212 0.81 2.84 -5.43
N VAL A 213 0.86 3.16 -4.15
CA VAL A 213 0.76 2.22 -3.03
C VAL A 213 -0.65 2.30 -2.47
N VAL A 214 -1.37 1.20 -2.50
CA VAL A 214 -2.68 1.05 -1.86
C VAL A 214 -2.49 0.29 -0.55
N PRO A 215 -2.60 0.95 0.61
CA PRO A 215 -2.47 0.26 1.89
C PRO A 215 -3.47 -0.90 2.00
N ALA A 216 -3.01 -2.05 2.45
CA ALA A 216 -3.87 -3.24 2.56
C ALA A 216 -5.12 -2.97 3.41
N ALA A 217 -4.98 -2.16 4.46
CA ALA A 217 -6.08 -1.77 5.34
C ALA A 217 -7.15 -0.91 4.66
N ALA A 218 -6.79 -0.13 3.63
CA ALA A 218 -7.70 0.76 2.90
C ALA A 218 -8.21 0.16 1.58
N ALA A 219 -7.69 -0.99 1.17
CA ALA A 219 -7.87 -1.52 -0.19
C ALA A 219 -9.35 -1.76 -0.57
N VAL A 220 -10.17 -2.22 0.37
CA VAL A 220 -11.61 -2.43 0.13
C VAL A 220 -12.31 -1.08 -0.13
N GLN A 221 -12.01 -0.08 0.68
CA GLN A 221 -12.56 1.28 0.51
C GLN A 221 -12.12 1.90 -0.81
N VAL A 222 -10.85 1.74 -1.19
CA VAL A 222 -10.32 2.19 -2.50
C VAL A 222 -11.09 1.54 -3.65
N VAL A 223 -11.30 0.22 -3.62
CA VAL A 223 -12.08 -0.49 -4.66
C VAL A 223 -13.52 0.02 -4.75
N ASP A 224 -14.14 0.36 -3.63
CA ASP A 224 -15.51 0.90 -3.64
C ASP A 224 -15.57 2.34 -4.15
N LEU A 225 -14.53 3.15 -3.92
CA LEU A 225 -14.39 4.50 -4.50
C LEU A 225 -14.19 4.43 -6.02
N LEU A 226 -13.33 3.52 -6.49
CA LEU A 226 -13.09 3.33 -7.92
C LEU A 226 -14.36 3.00 -8.71
N LYS A 227 -15.26 2.18 -8.17
CA LYS A 227 -16.58 1.93 -8.78
C LYS A 227 -17.40 3.22 -8.96
N LYS A 228 -17.38 4.10 -7.95
CA LYS A 228 -18.09 5.39 -8.02
C LYS A 228 -17.46 6.33 -9.05
N TYR A 229 -16.12 6.29 -9.20
CA TYR A 229 -15.43 7.11 -10.21
C TYR A 229 -15.74 6.64 -11.62
N ASP A 230 -15.68 5.33 -11.88
CA ASP A 230 -16.02 4.73 -13.17
C ASP A 230 -17.47 5.04 -13.56
N ASP A 231 -18.42 4.88 -12.64
CA ASP A 231 -19.83 5.24 -12.86
C ASP A 231 -20.00 6.71 -13.27
N LYS A 232 -19.24 7.63 -12.69
CA LYS A 232 -19.30 9.06 -13.03
C LYS A 232 -18.62 9.35 -14.37
N GLU A 233 -17.42 8.83 -14.60
CA GLU A 233 -16.67 9.07 -15.82
C GLU A 233 -17.38 8.51 -17.06
N SER A 234 -17.93 7.32 -16.97
CA SER A 234 -18.71 6.71 -18.05
C SER A 234 -19.92 7.55 -18.48
N GLN A 235 -20.49 8.33 -17.55
CA GLN A 235 -21.59 9.24 -17.82
C GLN A 235 -21.14 10.63 -18.31
N MET A 236 -19.93 11.06 -17.94
CA MET A 236 -19.38 12.37 -18.33
C MET A 236 -18.79 12.36 -19.74
N ILE A 237 -18.09 11.29 -20.13
CA ILE A 237 -17.43 11.19 -21.44
C ILE A 237 -18.38 11.47 -22.61
N PRO A 238 -19.58 10.88 -22.73
CA PRO A 238 -20.51 11.17 -23.81
C PRO A 238 -20.95 12.64 -23.86
N ILE A 239 -21.04 13.30 -22.69
CA ILE A 239 -21.38 14.74 -22.64
C ILE A 239 -20.21 15.57 -23.14
N ILE A 240 -18.97 15.23 -22.73
CA ILE A 240 -17.77 15.93 -23.20
C ILE A 240 -17.65 15.81 -24.71
N GLU A 241 -17.82 14.62 -25.27
CA GLU A 241 -17.76 14.37 -26.71
C GLU A 241 -18.80 15.17 -27.49
N LYS A 242 -20.04 15.18 -26.99
CA LYS A 242 -21.17 15.91 -27.64
C LYS A 242 -21.01 17.42 -27.53
N GLU A 243 -20.76 17.91 -26.30
CA GLU A 243 -20.77 19.35 -26.00
C GLU A 243 -19.40 20.01 -26.18
N LYS A 244 -18.34 19.19 -26.37
CA LYS A 244 -16.91 19.62 -26.45
C LYS A 244 -16.53 20.52 -25.27
N SER A 245 -17.06 20.18 -24.09
CA SER A 245 -16.93 21.01 -22.88
C SER A 245 -16.91 20.16 -21.62
N MET A 246 -15.76 20.15 -20.94
CA MET A 246 -15.60 19.56 -19.60
C MET A 246 -16.51 20.26 -18.58
N ARG A 247 -16.64 21.59 -18.66
CA ARG A 247 -17.48 22.38 -17.75
C ARG A 247 -18.93 21.90 -17.76
N LYS A 248 -19.52 21.68 -18.93
CA LYS A 248 -20.91 21.20 -19.06
C LYS A 248 -21.12 19.80 -18.49
N ALA A 249 -20.11 18.93 -18.57
CA ALA A 249 -20.17 17.61 -17.95
C ALA A 249 -20.10 17.74 -16.42
N LEU A 250 -19.25 18.61 -15.86
CA LEU A 250 -19.12 18.85 -14.43
C LEU A 250 -20.38 19.47 -13.82
N GLU A 251 -21.09 20.35 -14.53
CA GLU A 251 -22.36 20.93 -14.06
C GLU A 251 -23.42 19.85 -13.75
N LYS A 252 -23.36 18.72 -14.46
CA LYS A 252 -24.29 17.61 -14.27
C LYS A 252 -23.78 16.54 -13.31
N TYR A 253 -22.47 16.28 -13.32
CA TYR A 253 -21.83 15.23 -12.54
C TYR A 253 -20.64 15.83 -11.77
N ASN A 254 -20.92 16.39 -10.60
CA ASN A 254 -19.86 16.97 -9.78
C ASN A 254 -18.89 15.89 -9.30
N ARG A 255 -17.66 15.90 -9.82
CA ARG A 255 -16.56 15.02 -9.39
C ARG A 255 -15.63 15.70 -8.37
N TYR A 256 -15.64 17.05 -8.33
CA TYR A 256 -14.78 17.87 -7.47
C TYR A 256 -15.59 18.65 -6.46
#